data_7e7497870f6c76515e6890df69a53c9e
#
_entry.id   7e7497870f6c76515e6890df69a53c9e
#
_cell.length_a   1.000
_cell.length_b   1.000
_cell.length_c   1.000
_cell.angle_alpha   90.00
_cell.angle_beta   90.00
_cell.angle_gamma   90.00
#
_symmetry.space_group_name_H-M   'P 1'
#
loop_
_entity.id
_entity.type
_entity.pdbx_description
1 polymer ?
#
loop_
_entity_poly.entity_id
_entity_poly.type
_entity_poly.pdbx_seq_one_letter_code
_entity_poly.pdbx_strand_id
1 'polypeptide(L)'
;MIPNKLKSGDEVRVIAPSRSMKIINAETHEIATKRLTDLGLKVTFGKNVDLCDDFTSSPIEARIEDLNEAFADKNVKAILTVIGGFNSNQLLTHIDYELIKNNPKIFCGFSDITALNDAIYAKTGLVTYSGPHYSSFGMKYGFDYTLDYFKKMLFSEDKVEVTSSDVWSNDAWFINQEERNFYKNHGMFTINKGTAKGKIIGGNLSTLLLLQGTEYMPKFDEDTILFIENDSSVSGSIYLVEFDRMLQSLIQQPGFNNVRGIVLGRAEKSCDMTPQKWEMMIKNKEELKNIPVIADADFGHTTPIFTFPIGGTATINATDTPNIILE
;
A
#
# COMPACT_ATOMS: atom_id res chain seq x y z
N MET A 1 16.42 -3.50 -5.83
CA MET A 1 16.69 -4.89 -5.34
C MET A 1 15.35 -5.56 -5.08
N ILE A 2 15.05 -6.67 -5.76
CA ILE A 2 13.77 -7.39 -5.62
C ILE A 2 14.00 -8.57 -4.66
N PRO A 3 13.20 -8.71 -3.59
CA PRO A 3 13.34 -9.84 -2.68
C PRO A 3 12.85 -11.15 -3.35
N ASN A 4 13.35 -12.29 -2.87
CA ASN A 4 12.90 -13.60 -3.34
C ASN A 4 11.41 -13.81 -3.09
N LYS A 5 10.73 -14.49 -4.03
CA LYS A 5 9.31 -14.85 -3.90
C LYS A 5 9.09 -15.92 -2.83
N LEU A 6 7.90 -15.89 -2.23
CA LEU A 6 7.47 -16.86 -1.21
C LEU A 6 7.24 -18.26 -1.81
N LYS A 7 7.49 -19.25 -0.98
CA LYS A 7 7.22 -20.68 -1.27
C LYS A 7 6.54 -21.32 -0.08
N SER A 8 5.87 -22.44 -0.32
CA SER A 8 5.33 -23.25 0.79
C SER A 8 6.46 -23.66 1.75
N GLY A 9 6.22 -23.52 3.04
CA GLY A 9 7.18 -23.74 4.14
C GLY A 9 7.92 -22.48 4.59
N ASP A 10 7.84 -21.36 3.83
CA ASP A 10 8.50 -20.13 4.21
C ASP A 10 7.87 -19.50 5.46
N GLU A 11 8.71 -18.86 6.27
CA GLU A 11 8.29 -18.13 7.46
C GLU A 11 7.93 -16.68 7.12
N VAL A 12 6.72 -16.28 7.56
CA VAL A 12 6.23 -14.90 7.53
C VAL A 12 6.17 -14.39 8.96
N ARG A 13 6.93 -13.32 9.25
CA ARG A 13 6.93 -12.63 10.53
C ARG A 13 5.95 -11.47 10.49
N VAL A 14 5.00 -11.47 11.44
CA VAL A 14 4.05 -10.38 11.64
C VAL A 14 4.61 -9.42 12.69
N ILE A 15 4.70 -8.13 12.36
CA ILE A 15 5.19 -7.08 13.27
C ILE A 15 4.21 -5.91 13.33
N ALA A 16 4.28 -5.11 14.39
CA ALA A 16 3.39 -3.97 14.64
C ALA A 16 4.17 -2.63 14.60
N PRO A 17 4.65 -2.17 13.42
CA PRO A 17 5.46 -0.95 13.33
C PRO A 17 4.63 0.34 13.45
N SER A 18 3.30 0.23 13.45
CA SER A 18 2.33 1.30 13.64
C SER A 18 1.39 0.95 14.79
N ARG A 19 0.16 0.54 14.56
CA ARG A 19 -0.77 0.14 15.63
C ARG A 19 -0.56 -1.30 16.07
N SER A 20 -0.89 -1.55 17.35
CA SER A 20 -0.70 -2.82 18.05
C SER A 20 -1.62 -3.94 17.55
N MET A 21 -1.18 -5.19 17.66
CA MET A 21 -1.99 -6.41 17.49
C MET A 21 -3.17 -6.44 18.48
N LYS A 22 -3.02 -5.84 19.65
CA LYS A 22 -4.05 -5.84 20.71
C LYS A 22 -5.39 -5.26 20.28
N ILE A 23 -5.43 -4.44 19.24
CA ILE A 23 -6.69 -3.90 18.70
C ILE A 23 -7.39 -4.86 17.73
N ILE A 24 -6.74 -5.96 17.35
CA ILE A 24 -7.31 -6.96 16.45
C ILE A 24 -8.10 -7.96 17.29
N ASN A 25 -9.37 -8.14 16.96
CA ASN A 25 -10.20 -9.12 17.68
C ASN A 25 -9.76 -10.57 17.40
N ALA A 26 -10.10 -11.48 18.31
CA ALA A 26 -9.69 -12.88 18.26
C ALA A 26 -10.13 -13.61 17.00
N GLU A 27 -11.36 -13.34 16.51
CA GLU A 27 -11.88 -13.96 15.29
C GLU A 27 -11.08 -13.55 14.05
N THR A 28 -10.78 -12.27 13.91
CA THR A 28 -9.94 -11.73 12.82
C THR A 28 -8.55 -12.35 12.87
N HIS A 29 -7.96 -12.47 14.07
CA HIS A 29 -6.67 -13.10 14.27
C HIS A 29 -6.66 -14.57 13.85
N GLU A 30 -7.68 -15.34 14.26
CA GLU A 30 -7.81 -16.77 13.93
C GLU A 30 -7.93 -16.98 12.42
N ILE A 31 -8.83 -16.23 11.76
CA ILE A 31 -9.04 -16.32 10.31
C ILE A 31 -7.78 -15.93 9.55
N ALA A 32 -7.09 -14.85 9.95
CA ALA A 32 -5.87 -14.38 9.30
C ALA A 32 -4.75 -15.42 9.38
N THR A 33 -4.49 -15.94 10.58
CA THR A 33 -3.48 -16.98 10.78
C THR A 33 -3.79 -18.22 9.97
N LYS A 34 -5.05 -18.70 10.03
CA LYS A 34 -5.47 -19.86 9.25
C LYS A 34 -5.27 -19.65 7.75
N ARG A 35 -5.70 -18.51 7.20
CA ARG A 35 -5.59 -18.23 5.76
C ARG A 35 -4.14 -18.19 5.27
N LEU A 36 -3.23 -17.60 6.05
CA LEU A 36 -1.80 -17.60 5.73
C LEU A 36 -1.20 -19.00 5.85
N THR A 37 -1.61 -19.79 6.86
CA THR A 37 -1.20 -21.19 7.01
C THR A 37 -1.73 -22.06 5.87
N ASP A 38 -2.94 -21.83 5.40
CA ASP A 38 -3.52 -22.55 4.25
C ASP A 38 -2.75 -22.25 2.94
N LEU A 39 -2.03 -21.13 2.85
CA LEU A 39 -1.07 -20.84 1.78
C LEU A 39 0.24 -21.64 1.91
N GLY A 40 0.37 -22.46 2.95
CA GLY A 40 1.58 -23.20 3.27
C GLY A 40 2.64 -22.39 4.00
N LEU A 41 2.32 -21.22 4.54
CA LEU A 41 3.26 -20.36 5.25
C LEU A 41 3.32 -20.68 6.74
N LYS A 42 4.49 -20.53 7.33
CA LYS A 42 4.69 -20.56 8.78
C LYS A 42 4.53 -19.12 9.31
N VAL A 43 3.49 -18.87 10.09
CA VAL A 43 3.23 -17.54 10.67
C VAL A 43 3.87 -17.43 12.04
N THR A 44 4.69 -16.41 12.23
CA THR A 44 5.29 -16.04 13.52
C THR A 44 5.06 -14.56 13.82
N PHE A 45 5.25 -14.16 15.06
CA PHE A 45 4.96 -12.81 15.52
C PHE A 45 6.21 -12.19 16.17
N GLY A 46 6.39 -10.89 15.99
CA GLY A 46 7.35 -10.12 16.75
C GLY A 46 7.01 -10.17 18.26
N LYS A 47 8.00 -10.12 19.10
CA LYS A 47 7.82 -10.27 20.55
C LYS A 47 7.05 -9.13 21.20
N ASN A 48 7.02 -7.95 20.53
CA ASN A 48 6.42 -6.72 21.05
C ASN A 48 5.05 -6.38 20.41
N VAL A 49 4.50 -7.26 19.55
CA VAL A 49 3.29 -6.96 18.74
C VAL A 49 2.05 -6.63 19.58
N ASP A 50 1.97 -7.17 20.82
CA ASP A 50 0.85 -6.96 21.75
C ASP A 50 1.04 -5.78 22.70
N LEU A 51 2.20 -5.10 22.68
CA LEU A 51 2.39 -3.89 23.46
C LEU A 51 1.45 -2.79 22.91
N CYS A 52 0.77 -2.08 23.82
CA CYS A 52 -0.23 -1.09 23.43
C CYS A 52 -0.24 0.08 24.41
N ASP A 53 -0.02 1.27 23.90
CA ASP A 53 -0.10 2.55 24.60
C ASP A 53 -1.39 3.32 24.27
N ASP A 54 -1.49 4.58 24.74
CA ASP A 54 -2.65 5.43 24.47
C ASP A 54 -2.81 5.84 22.99
N PHE A 55 -1.75 5.69 22.17
CA PHE A 55 -1.81 5.82 20.71
C PHE A 55 -2.28 4.55 20.01
N THR A 56 -2.65 3.52 20.76
CA THR A 56 -2.90 2.16 20.24
C THR A 56 -1.70 1.57 19.50
N SER A 57 -0.50 2.02 19.86
CA SER A 57 0.81 1.64 19.31
C SER A 57 1.69 1.08 20.43
N SER A 58 3.01 1.16 20.27
CA SER A 58 3.97 0.78 21.31
C SER A 58 5.21 1.68 21.23
N PRO A 59 6.11 1.66 22.24
CA PRO A 59 7.33 2.45 22.21
C PRO A 59 8.16 2.24 20.94
N ILE A 60 8.83 3.30 20.49
CA ILE A 60 9.66 3.28 19.27
C ILE A 60 10.67 2.15 19.32
N GLU A 61 11.35 1.99 20.45
CA GLU A 61 12.39 0.96 20.66
C GLU A 61 11.84 -0.46 20.45
N ALA A 62 10.63 -0.73 20.95
CA ALA A 62 9.98 -2.03 20.81
C ALA A 62 9.61 -2.33 19.34
N ARG A 63 9.11 -1.33 18.63
CA ARG A 63 8.77 -1.46 17.20
C ARG A 63 10.01 -1.66 16.33
N ILE A 64 11.10 -0.94 16.63
CA ILE A 64 12.38 -1.07 15.93
C ILE A 64 13.04 -2.41 16.24
N GLU A 65 12.95 -2.89 17.47
CA GLU A 65 13.48 -4.19 17.84
C GLU A 65 12.82 -5.31 17.03
N ASP A 66 11.47 -5.34 16.94
CA ASP A 66 10.74 -6.32 16.14
C ASP A 66 11.09 -6.22 14.64
N LEU A 67 11.22 -4.99 14.10
CA LEU A 67 11.58 -4.77 12.71
C LEU A 67 12.99 -5.31 12.40
N ASN A 68 13.97 -4.94 13.23
CA ASN A 68 15.36 -5.35 13.03
C ASN A 68 15.53 -6.85 13.22
N GLU A 69 14.87 -7.46 14.22
CA GLU A 69 14.90 -8.90 14.45
C GLU A 69 14.30 -9.66 13.26
N ALA A 70 13.17 -9.19 12.73
CA ALA A 70 12.53 -9.79 11.56
C ALA A 70 13.43 -9.73 10.31
N PHE A 71 14.16 -8.63 10.10
CA PHE A 71 15.12 -8.55 8.99
C PHE A 71 16.40 -9.36 9.26
N ALA A 72 16.89 -9.45 10.49
CA ALA A 72 18.09 -10.21 10.83
C ALA A 72 17.89 -11.73 10.74
N ASP A 73 16.71 -12.23 11.09
CA ASP A 73 16.42 -13.67 11.13
C ASP A 73 16.40 -14.27 9.71
N LYS A 74 17.34 -15.16 9.42
CA LYS A 74 17.49 -15.82 8.10
C LYS A 74 16.36 -16.77 7.75
N ASN A 75 15.57 -17.23 8.73
CA ASN A 75 14.41 -18.11 8.49
C ASN A 75 13.24 -17.30 7.95
N VAL A 76 13.07 -16.06 8.37
CA VAL A 76 12.01 -15.15 7.91
C VAL A 76 12.25 -14.78 6.45
N LYS A 77 11.23 -14.97 5.60
CA LYS A 77 11.24 -14.66 4.15
C LYS A 77 10.37 -13.46 3.81
N ALA A 78 9.33 -13.22 4.60
CA ALA A 78 8.48 -12.05 4.46
C ALA A 78 8.12 -11.46 5.82
N ILE A 79 7.88 -10.16 5.82
CA ILE A 79 7.41 -9.38 6.95
C ILE A 79 6.07 -8.78 6.57
N LEU A 80 5.02 -9.12 7.31
CA LEU A 80 3.71 -8.49 7.21
C LEU A 80 3.50 -7.56 8.39
N THR A 81 2.96 -6.38 8.12
CA THR A 81 2.56 -5.48 9.21
C THR A 81 1.18 -5.87 9.74
N VAL A 82 0.95 -5.71 11.04
CA VAL A 82 -0.34 -6.04 11.68
C VAL A 82 -1.47 -5.25 11.06
N ILE A 83 -1.32 -3.93 11.00
CA ILE A 83 -2.29 -2.95 10.54
C ILE A 83 -1.55 -1.60 10.33
N GLY A 84 -2.18 -0.66 9.63
CA GLY A 84 -1.70 0.73 9.56
C GLY A 84 -1.91 1.51 10.87
N GLY A 85 -1.98 2.83 10.77
CA GLY A 85 -2.14 3.75 11.89
C GLY A 85 -1.73 5.17 11.51
N PHE A 86 -0.89 5.82 12.37
CA PHE A 86 -0.55 7.23 12.19
C PHE A 86 0.89 7.59 12.56
N ASN A 87 1.73 6.65 13.00
CA ASN A 87 2.99 6.96 13.65
C ASN A 87 4.18 6.09 13.22
N SER A 88 4.07 5.38 12.10
CA SER A 88 5.19 4.58 11.58
C SER A 88 6.37 5.45 11.15
N ASN A 89 6.12 6.70 10.73
CA ASN A 89 7.16 7.66 10.38
C ASN A 89 8.09 8.03 11.56
N GLN A 90 7.69 7.80 12.82
CA GLN A 90 8.56 7.96 13.98
C GLN A 90 9.78 7.02 13.96
N LEU A 91 9.68 5.91 13.21
CA LEU A 91 10.72 4.89 13.16
C LEU A 91 11.87 5.25 12.22
N LEU A 92 11.66 6.14 11.26
CA LEU A 92 12.54 6.39 10.12
C LEU A 92 13.99 6.68 10.50
N THR A 93 14.23 7.45 11.55
CA THR A 93 15.58 7.79 12.03
C THR A 93 16.24 6.67 12.86
N HIS A 94 15.50 5.64 13.23
CA HIS A 94 15.93 4.55 14.10
C HIS A 94 16.14 3.22 13.35
N ILE A 95 15.69 3.15 12.09
CA ILE A 95 15.81 1.95 11.25
C ILE A 95 17.27 1.70 10.88
N ASP A 96 17.73 0.46 11.03
CA ASP A 96 19.00 0.00 10.50
C ASP A 96 18.86 -0.37 9.00
N TYR A 97 19.00 0.65 8.14
CA TYR A 97 18.90 0.47 6.68
C TYR A 97 20.00 -0.42 6.10
N GLU A 98 21.18 -0.46 6.72
CA GLU A 98 22.25 -1.36 6.29
C GLU A 98 21.92 -2.82 6.60
N LEU A 99 21.30 -3.09 7.76
CA LEU A 99 20.78 -4.41 8.08
C LEU A 99 19.74 -4.86 7.03
N ILE A 100 18.79 -3.99 6.68
CA ILE A 100 17.75 -4.27 5.67
C ILE A 100 18.39 -4.57 4.32
N LYS A 101 19.32 -3.72 3.86
CA LYS A 101 20.03 -3.86 2.59
C LYS A 101 20.77 -5.18 2.48
N ASN A 102 21.37 -5.64 3.58
CA ASN A 102 22.13 -6.89 3.65
C ASN A 102 21.24 -8.13 3.85
N ASN A 103 19.95 -7.97 4.17
CA ASN A 103 19.00 -9.04 4.40
C ASN A 103 17.67 -8.79 3.66
N PRO A 104 17.68 -8.68 2.33
CA PRO A 104 16.50 -8.33 1.56
C PRO A 104 15.38 -9.37 1.74
N LYS A 105 14.20 -8.90 2.13
CA LYS A 105 13.00 -9.71 2.34
C LYS A 105 11.77 -8.97 1.83
N ILE A 106 10.70 -9.69 1.59
CA ILE A 106 9.39 -9.09 1.35
C ILE A 106 8.98 -8.29 2.60
N PHE A 107 8.64 -7.03 2.42
CA PHE A 107 8.02 -6.18 3.43
C PHE A 107 6.71 -5.66 2.85
N CYS A 108 5.58 -5.96 3.51
CA CYS A 108 4.25 -5.70 2.96
C CYS A 108 3.29 -5.07 3.98
N GLY A 109 2.60 -4.04 3.54
CA GLY A 109 1.55 -3.32 4.24
C GLY A 109 1.14 -2.08 3.45
N PHE A 110 0.07 -1.39 3.85
CA PHE A 110 -0.43 -0.18 3.19
C PHE A 110 -0.81 0.91 4.22
N SER A 111 -1.50 1.97 3.81
CA SER A 111 -1.90 3.06 4.70
C SER A 111 -0.69 3.76 5.33
N ASP A 112 -0.62 3.91 6.65
CA ASP A 112 0.53 4.48 7.38
C ASP A 112 1.86 3.78 7.06
N ILE A 113 1.83 2.50 6.66
CA ILE A 113 3.04 1.76 6.27
C ILE A 113 3.67 2.30 4.97
N THR A 114 2.99 3.13 4.24
CA THR A 114 3.56 3.88 3.11
C THR A 114 4.86 4.59 3.51
N ALA A 115 4.92 5.19 4.72
CA ALA A 115 6.14 5.85 5.18
C ALA A 115 7.33 4.88 5.25
N LEU A 116 7.12 3.65 5.69
CA LEU A 116 8.18 2.63 5.75
C LEU A 116 8.49 2.04 4.38
N ASN A 117 7.47 1.75 3.57
CA ASN A 117 7.64 1.20 2.24
C ASN A 117 8.55 2.10 1.39
N ASP A 118 8.19 3.38 1.30
CA ASP A 118 8.91 4.35 0.48
C ASP A 118 10.29 4.69 1.06
N ALA A 119 10.41 4.82 2.40
CA ALA A 119 11.70 5.08 3.03
C ALA A 119 12.69 3.91 2.89
N ILE A 120 12.24 2.67 3.07
CA ILE A 120 13.08 1.48 2.86
C ILE A 120 13.56 1.45 1.41
N TYR A 121 12.66 1.66 0.45
CA TYR A 121 13.04 1.73 -0.95
C TYR A 121 14.06 2.87 -1.21
N ALA A 122 13.78 4.07 -0.74
CA ALA A 122 14.65 5.24 -0.95
C ALA A 122 16.06 5.05 -0.38
N LYS A 123 16.18 4.42 0.79
CA LYS A 123 17.45 4.26 1.50
C LYS A 123 18.26 3.03 1.08
N THR A 124 17.58 1.97 0.62
CA THR A 124 18.24 0.68 0.37
C THR A 124 18.11 0.19 -1.07
N GLY A 125 17.17 0.72 -1.84
CA GLY A 125 16.76 0.19 -3.14
C GLY A 125 16.00 -1.14 -3.06
N LEU A 126 15.61 -1.60 -1.86
CA LEU A 126 14.79 -2.79 -1.69
C LEU A 126 13.35 -2.48 -2.12
N VAL A 127 12.84 -3.26 -3.06
CA VAL A 127 11.43 -3.24 -3.44
C VAL A 127 10.59 -3.73 -2.27
N THR A 128 9.65 -2.89 -1.83
CA THR A 128 8.65 -3.21 -0.80
C THR A 128 7.27 -3.34 -1.45
N TYR A 129 6.26 -3.72 -0.70
CA TYR A 129 4.95 -3.98 -1.29
C TYR A 129 3.84 -3.23 -0.56
N SER A 130 3.11 -2.40 -1.30
CA SER A 130 1.82 -1.90 -0.86
C SER A 130 0.78 -3.01 -1.09
N GLY A 131 0.26 -3.56 -0.02
CA GLY A 131 -0.64 -4.71 -0.06
C GLY A 131 -1.27 -5.00 1.31
N PRO A 132 -2.05 -6.08 1.44
CA PRO A 132 -2.82 -6.36 2.64
C PRO A 132 -1.96 -6.47 3.88
N HIS A 133 -2.43 -5.88 4.97
CA HIS A 133 -1.94 -6.15 6.32
C HIS A 133 -2.29 -7.57 6.75
N TYR A 134 -1.64 -8.06 7.81
CA TYR A 134 -2.03 -9.29 8.48
C TYR A 134 -3.53 -9.28 8.86
N SER A 135 -4.02 -8.17 9.46
CA SER A 135 -5.44 -8.03 9.81
C SER A 135 -6.38 -8.17 8.62
N SER A 136 -5.99 -7.74 7.43
CA SER A 136 -6.81 -7.87 6.21
C SER A 136 -7.10 -9.33 5.85
N PHE A 137 -6.16 -10.26 6.14
CA PHE A 137 -6.38 -11.70 5.95
C PHE A 137 -7.47 -12.26 6.87
N GLY A 138 -7.88 -11.53 7.90
CA GLY A 138 -8.99 -11.88 8.80
C GLY A 138 -10.39 -11.55 8.25
N MET A 139 -10.50 -10.95 7.08
CA MET A 139 -11.78 -10.64 6.44
C MET A 139 -12.48 -11.92 5.97
N LYS A 140 -13.72 -12.17 6.40
CA LYS A 140 -14.49 -13.38 6.02
C LYS A 140 -14.90 -13.37 4.56
N TYR A 141 -15.45 -12.27 4.06
CA TYR A 141 -16.07 -12.15 2.75
C TYR A 141 -15.43 -11.05 1.92
N GLY A 142 -15.28 -11.29 0.61
CA GLY A 142 -14.77 -10.30 -0.34
C GLY A 142 -13.24 -10.17 -0.33
N PHE A 143 -12.50 -11.18 0.15
CA PHE A 143 -11.04 -11.16 0.19
C PHE A 143 -10.37 -11.88 -0.98
N ASP A 144 -11.11 -12.62 -1.81
CA ASP A 144 -10.55 -13.51 -2.84
C ASP A 144 -9.70 -12.77 -3.87
N TYR A 145 -10.15 -11.61 -4.34
CA TYR A 145 -9.39 -10.76 -5.26
C TYR A 145 -8.06 -10.30 -4.61
N THR A 146 -8.11 -9.83 -3.37
CA THR A 146 -6.90 -9.40 -2.64
C THR A 146 -5.94 -10.55 -2.44
N LEU A 147 -6.45 -11.73 -2.09
CA LEU A 147 -5.63 -12.94 -1.93
C LEU A 147 -4.99 -13.38 -3.24
N ASP A 148 -5.72 -13.31 -4.36
CA ASP A 148 -5.21 -13.65 -5.68
C ASP A 148 -4.06 -12.74 -6.09
N TYR A 149 -4.21 -11.42 -5.93
CA TYR A 149 -3.14 -10.46 -6.25
C TYR A 149 -1.96 -10.53 -5.28
N PHE A 150 -2.19 -10.85 -4.00
CA PHE A 150 -1.12 -11.14 -3.05
C PHE A 150 -0.29 -12.35 -3.52
N LYS A 151 -0.95 -13.43 -3.97
CA LYS A 151 -0.29 -14.60 -4.51
C LYS A 151 0.44 -14.31 -5.82
N LYS A 152 -0.21 -13.68 -6.78
CA LYS A 152 0.39 -13.29 -8.06
C LYS A 152 1.66 -12.48 -7.85
N MET A 153 1.63 -11.51 -6.94
CA MET A 153 2.75 -10.60 -6.73
C MET A 153 3.87 -11.21 -5.87
N LEU A 154 3.54 -11.99 -4.85
CA LEU A 154 4.55 -12.43 -3.87
C LEU A 154 4.99 -13.89 -4.02
N PHE A 155 4.29 -14.72 -4.83
CA PHE A 155 4.64 -16.12 -5.04
C PHE A 155 5.03 -16.45 -6.50
N SER A 156 4.82 -15.52 -7.45
CA SER A 156 5.19 -15.71 -8.85
C SER A 156 6.20 -14.66 -9.30
N GLU A 157 7.02 -15.05 -10.27
CA GLU A 157 7.93 -14.15 -11.01
C GLU A 157 7.27 -13.57 -12.27
N ASP A 158 6.04 -13.98 -12.57
CA ASP A 158 5.34 -13.52 -13.75
C ASP A 158 4.92 -12.05 -13.61
N LYS A 159 4.79 -11.38 -14.75
CA LYS A 159 4.16 -10.07 -14.80
C LYS A 159 2.68 -10.20 -14.42
N VAL A 160 2.20 -9.24 -13.65
CA VAL A 160 0.83 -9.21 -13.16
C VAL A 160 0.02 -8.17 -13.90
N GLU A 161 -0.94 -8.60 -14.69
CA GLU A 161 -1.95 -7.71 -15.26
C GLU A 161 -3.05 -7.46 -14.22
N VAL A 162 -3.34 -6.18 -13.99
CA VAL A 162 -4.37 -5.76 -13.04
C VAL A 162 -5.69 -5.58 -13.78
N THR A 163 -6.67 -6.39 -13.40
CA THR A 163 -8.07 -6.27 -13.81
C THR A 163 -8.90 -5.78 -12.64
N SER A 164 -9.92 -4.97 -12.91
CA SER A 164 -10.83 -4.52 -11.84
C SER A 164 -11.63 -5.67 -11.24
N SER A 165 -11.90 -5.58 -9.93
CA SER A 165 -12.81 -6.49 -9.24
C SER A 165 -14.25 -6.29 -9.71
N ASP A 166 -15.12 -7.31 -9.54
CA ASP A 166 -16.53 -7.21 -9.91
C ASP A 166 -17.33 -6.33 -8.94
N VAL A 167 -16.93 -6.34 -7.67
CA VAL A 167 -17.59 -5.62 -6.58
C VAL A 167 -16.57 -4.98 -5.65
N TRP A 168 -17.00 -3.96 -4.92
CA TRP A 168 -16.18 -3.30 -3.92
C TRP A 168 -17.00 -2.95 -2.67
N SER A 169 -16.32 -2.68 -1.56
CA SER A 169 -16.91 -2.26 -0.30
C SER A 169 -16.00 -1.28 0.44
N ASN A 170 -16.58 -0.44 1.29
CA ASN A 170 -15.86 0.38 2.26
C ASN A 170 -16.52 0.32 3.65
N ASP A 171 -17.22 -0.77 3.92
CA ASP A 171 -17.78 -0.99 5.25
C ASP A 171 -16.71 -1.34 6.30
N ALA A 172 -17.04 -1.07 7.55
CA ALA A 172 -16.19 -1.41 8.68
C ALA A 172 -16.29 -2.91 9.01
N TRP A 173 -15.89 -3.77 8.08
CA TRP A 173 -15.96 -5.23 8.15
C TRP A 173 -15.41 -5.80 9.47
N PHE A 174 -14.42 -5.14 10.08
CA PHE A 174 -13.79 -5.53 11.34
C PHE A 174 -14.70 -5.33 12.57
N ILE A 175 -15.81 -4.58 12.44
CA ILE A 175 -16.85 -4.42 13.47
C ILE A 175 -17.90 -5.50 13.34
N ASN A 176 -18.39 -5.76 12.12
CA ASN A 176 -19.39 -6.78 11.86
C ASN A 176 -19.10 -7.48 10.53
N GLN A 177 -18.58 -8.69 10.60
CA GLN A 177 -18.20 -9.47 9.43
C GLN A 177 -19.37 -10.13 8.71
N GLU A 178 -20.55 -10.25 9.37
CA GLU A 178 -21.71 -10.91 8.79
C GLU A 178 -22.55 -9.96 7.94
N GLU A 179 -22.47 -8.66 8.19
CA GLU A 179 -23.23 -7.64 7.47
C GLU A 179 -22.33 -6.83 6.54
N ARG A 180 -22.02 -7.39 5.36
CA ARG A 180 -21.18 -6.74 4.35
C ARG A 180 -22.05 -6.10 3.27
N ASN A 181 -21.66 -4.89 2.85
CA ASN A 181 -22.29 -4.15 1.75
C ASN A 181 -21.34 -4.10 0.55
N PHE A 182 -21.66 -4.86 -0.48
CA PHE A 182 -20.92 -4.84 -1.73
C PHE A 182 -21.62 -4.03 -2.80
N TYR A 183 -20.87 -3.16 -3.47
CA TYR A 183 -21.32 -2.32 -4.57
C TYR A 183 -20.74 -2.86 -5.87
N LYS A 184 -21.52 -2.75 -6.96
CA LYS A 184 -21.01 -3.08 -8.29
C LYS A 184 -19.80 -2.18 -8.61
N ASN A 185 -18.71 -2.78 -9.05
CA ASN A 185 -17.56 -2.06 -9.56
C ASN A 185 -17.78 -1.74 -11.04
N HIS A 186 -17.57 -0.48 -11.41
CA HIS A 186 -17.60 -0.03 -12.81
C HIS A 186 -16.23 -0.09 -13.47
N GLY A 187 -15.21 -0.47 -12.71
CA GLY A 187 -13.82 -0.59 -13.14
C GLY A 187 -13.05 0.72 -13.13
N MET A 188 -11.77 0.60 -13.40
CA MET A 188 -10.88 1.75 -13.63
C MET A 188 -11.33 2.54 -14.86
N PHE A 189 -11.08 3.85 -14.85
CA PHE A 189 -11.34 4.70 -16.01
C PHE A 189 -10.18 5.65 -16.28
N THR A 190 -10.08 6.10 -17.54
CA THR A 190 -9.03 6.99 -18.01
C THR A 190 -9.47 8.45 -17.90
N ILE A 191 -8.64 9.28 -17.26
CA ILE A 191 -8.79 10.73 -17.25
C ILE A 191 -7.98 11.37 -18.39
N ASN A 192 -6.69 11.05 -18.47
CA ASN A 192 -5.80 11.47 -19.54
C ASN A 192 -5.28 10.25 -20.29
N LYS A 193 -5.46 10.22 -21.61
CA LYS A 193 -5.01 9.10 -22.45
C LYS A 193 -3.50 9.08 -22.63
N GLY A 194 -2.95 7.89 -22.79
CA GLY A 194 -1.55 7.65 -23.10
C GLY A 194 -1.03 6.35 -22.51
N THR A 195 0.23 6.05 -22.78
CA THR A 195 0.95 4.90 -22.22
C THR A 195 2.20 5.39 -21.54
N ALA A 196 2.49 4.86 -20.37
CA ALA A 196 3.69 5.18 -19.63
C ALA A 196 4.26 3.94 -18.92
N LYS A 197 5.57 3.93 -18.74
CA LYS A 197 6.29 2.92 -17.96
C LYS A 197 7.27 3.62 -17.02
N GLY A 198 7.39 3.12 -15.79
CA GLY A 198 8.32 3.69 -14.81
C GLY A 198 8.30 2.95 -13.49
N LYS A 199 9.13 3.41 -12.56
CA LYS A 199 9.17 2.93 -11.18
C LYS A 199 7.94 3.38 -10.41
N ILE A 200 7.41 2.50 -9.59
CA ILE A 200 6.27 2.80 -8.75
C ILE A 200 6.73 3.49 -7.47
N ILE A 201 6.18 4.66 -7.19
CA ILE A 201 6.31 5.38 -5.91
C ILE A 201 4.89 5.72 -5.45
N GLY A 202 4.62 5.63 -4.16
CA GLY A 202 3.34 6.05 -3.64
C GLY A 202 2.75 5.13 -2.56
N GLY A 203 1.42 5.11 -2.50
CA GLY A 203 0.59 4.50 -1.47
C GLY A 203 -0.40 5.53 -0.94
N ASN A 204 -0.54 5.63 0.38
CA ASN A 204 -1.35 6.68 1.00
C ASN A 204 -0.68 8.05 0.83
N LEU A 205 -1.37 8.96 0.14
CA LEU A 205 -0.80 10.26 -0.25
C LEU A 205 -0.45 11.13 0.96
N SER A 206 -1.33 11.22 1.96
CA SER A 206 -1.07 12.00 3.16
C SER A 206 0.15 11.49 3.93
N THR A 207 0.34 10.18 3.99
CA THR A 207 1.51 9.54 4.62
C THR A 207 2.78 9.74 3.80
N LEU A 208 2.72 9.59 2.47
CA LEU A 208 3.86 9.87 1.58
C LEU A 208 4.39 11.30 1.76
N LEU A 209 3.48 12.26 1.89
CA LEU A 209 3.84 13.66 2.08
C LEU A 209 4.55 13.94 3.41
N LEU A 210 4.43 13.08 4.43
CA LEU A 210 5.22 13.19 5.66
C LEU A 210 6.73 13.00 5.41
N LEU A 211 7.11 12.41 4.29
CA LEU A 211 8.51 12.21 3.91
C LEU A 211 9.13 13.42 3.20
N GLN A 212 8.32 14.39 2.76
CA GLN A 212 8.80 15.55 2.01
C GLN A 212 9.85 16.36 2.82
N GLY A 213 10.91 16.77 2.13
CA GLY A 213 12.01 17.52 2.74
C GLY A 213 12.95 16.67 3.60
N THR A 214 12.74 15.36 3.67
CA THR A 214 13.61 14.40 4.37
C THR A 214 14.41 13.55 3.37
N GLU A 215 15.45 12.88 3.87
CA GLU A 215 16.21 11.91 3.09
C GLU A 215 15.48 10.57 2.85
N TYR A 216 14.28 10.41 3.42
CA TYR A 216 13.44 9.22 3.33
C TYR A 216 12.45 9.28 2.16
N MET A 217 12.23 10.47 1.58
CA MET A 217 11.38 10.62 0.39
C MET A 217 12.10 10.03 -0.82
N PRO A 218 11.47 9.08 -1.56
CA PRO A 218 12.01 8.60 -2.83
C PRO A 218 12.23 9.77 -3.80
N LYS A 219 13.33 9.75 -4.52
CA LYS A 219 13.62 10.76 -5.54
C LYS A 219 12.91 10.42 -6.84
N PHE A 220 12.41 11.45 -7.51
CA PHE A 220 11.94 11.35 -8.89
C PHE A 220 13.13 11.56 -9.85
N ASP A 221 14.11 10.67 -9.82
CA ASP A 221 15.35 10.77 -10.62
C ASP A 221 15.34 9.84 -11.86
N GLU A 222 14.32 8.99 -11.99
CA GLU A 222 14.05 8.16 -13.16
C GLU A 222 12.56 8.20 -13.51
N ASP A 223 12.16 7.64 -14.66
CA ASP A 223 10.76 7.56 -15.07
C ASP A 223 9.91 6.90 -13.98
N THR A 224 8.94 7.63 -13.46
CA THR A 224 8.14 7.27 -12.28
C THR A 224 6.66 7.19 -12.64
N ILE A 225 5.98 6.18 -12.10
CA ILE A 225 4.52 6.08 -12.08
C ILE A 225 4.06 6.24 -10.63
N LEU A 226 3.23 7.23 -10.37
CA LEU A 226 2.65 7.45 -9.05
C LEU A 226 1.41 6.58 -8.86
N PHE A 227 1.40 5.77 -7.80
CA PHE A 227 0.23 5.04 -7.32
C PHE A 227 -0.22 5.69 -6.01
N ILE A 228 -1.25 6.52 -6.04
CA ILE A 228 -1.66 7.33 -4.88
C ILE A 228 -3.14 7.19 -4.57
N GLU A 229 -3.46 7.12 -3.29
CA GLU A 229 -4.81 7.14 -2.74
C GLU A 229 -4.81 7.91 -1.42
N ASN A 230 -5.95 8.17 -0.85
CA ASN A 230 -6.05 8.70 0.51
C ASN A 230 -7.27 8.14 1.22
N ASP A 231 -7.16 7.99 2.55
CA ASP A 231 -8.23 7.52 3.41
C ASP A 231 -9.29 8.62 3.69
N SER A 232 -10.38 8.23 4.34
CA SER A 232 -11.47 9.12 4.71
C SER A 232 -11.30 9.84 6.04
N SER A 233 -10.07 9.99 6.57
CA SER A 233 -9.78 10.84 7.74
C SER A 233 -10.30 12.26 7.53
N VAL A 234 -10.33 12.68 6.27
CA VAL A 234 -11.07 13.85 5.78
C VAL A 234 -12.11 13.35 4.77
N SER A 235 -13.36 13.76 4.88
CA SER A 235 -14.47 13.24 4.07
C SER A 235 -15.37 14.35 3.51
N GLY A 236 -16.35 13.95 2.68
CA GLY A 236 -17.26 14.87 2.01
C GLY A 236 -16.54 15.84 1.06
N SER A 237 -17.06 17.07 0.96
CA SER A 237 -16.51 18.08 0.04
C SER A 237 -15.07 18.51 0.35
N ILE A 238 -14.64 18.33 1.61
CA ILE A 238 -13.27 18.68 2.02
C ILE A 238 -12.25 17.70 1.47
N TYR A 239 -12.64 16.43 1.24
CA TYR A 239 -11.73 15.42 0.67
C TYR A 239 -11.13 15.86 -0.67
N LEU A 240 -11.97 16.34 -1.58
CA LEU A 240 -11.51 16.83 -2.89
C LEU A 240 -10.46 17.95 -2.76
N VAL A 241 -10.72 18.92 -1.86
CA VAL A 241 -9.81 20.06 -1.64
C VAL A 241 -8.50 19.61 -1.00
N GLU A 242 -8.57 18.70 -0.04
CA GLU A 242 -7.37 18.15 0.61
C GLU A 242 -6.55 17.31 -0.36
N PHE A 243 -7.19 16.44 -1.15
CA PHE A 243 -6.47 15.64 -2.15
C PHE A 243 -5.84 16.54 -3.22
N ASP A 244 -6.56 17.58 -3.68
CA ASP A 244 -6.04 18.54 -4.68
C ASP A 244 -4.78 19.26 -4.19
N ARG A 245 -4.79 19.80 -2.96
CA ARG A 245 -3.63 20.51 -2.41
C ARG A 245 -2.46 19.57 -2.09
N MET A 246 -2.74 18.33 -1.66
CA MET A 246 -1.72 17.30 -1.45
C MET A 246 -1.06 16.90 -2.78
N LEU A 247 -1.86 16.68 -3.82
CA LEU A 247 -1.36 16.40 -5.16
C LEU A 247 -0.53 17.57 -5.69
N GLN A 248 -0.97 18.82 -5.49
CA GLN A 248 -0.20 20.00 -5.89
C GLN A 248 1.14 20.09 -5.14
N SER A 249 1.17 19.75 -3.85
CA SER A 249 2.42 19.69 -3.09
C SER A 249 3.38 18.63 -3.65
N LEU A 250 2.86 17.48 -4.09
CA LEU A 250 3.67 16.43 -4.71
C LEU A 250 4.21 16.87 -6.08
N ILE A 251 3.39 17.55 -6.90
CA ILE A 251 3.78 18.13 -8.19
C ILE A 251 4.94 19.13 -8.05
N GLN A 252 5.01 19.84 -6.94
CA GLN A 252 6.06 20.83 -6.66
C GLN A 252 7.37 20.21 -6.17
N GLN A 253 7.44 18.87 -6.01
CA GLN A 253 8.67 18.22 -5.60
C GLN A 253 9.75 18.26 -6.70
N PRO A 254 11.04 18.38 -6.32
CA PRO A 254 12.14 18.27 -7.26
C PRO A 254 12.07 16.97 -8.07
N GLY A 255 12.25 17.08 -9.37
CA GLY A 255 12.23 15.92 -10.28
C GLY A 255 10.85 15.47 -10.73
N PHE A 256 9.75 16.14 -10.35
CA PHE A 256 8.39 15.75 -10.77
C PHE A 256 8.23 15.64 -12.29
N ASN A 257 9.05 16.35 -13.06
CA ASN A 257 9.10 16.22 -14.53
C ASN A 257 9.48 14.81 -15.02
N ASN A 258 9.94 13.91 -14.15
CA ASN A 258 10.17 12.50 -14.45
C ASN A 258 8.93 11.63 -14.12
N VAL A 259 7.87 12.18 -13.54
CA VAL A 259 6.60 11.47 -13.40
C VAL A 259 5.98 11.33 -14.78
N ARG A 260 5.78 10.07 -15.20
CA ARG A 260 5.28 9.69 -16.54
C ARG A 260 3.82 9.26 -16.52
N GLY A 261 3.27 8.92 -15.36
CA GLY A 261 1.89 8.47 -15.24
C GLY A 261 1.41 8.47 -13.79
N ILE A 262 0.09 8.49 -13.63
CA ILE A 262 -0.55 8.47 -12.31
C ILE A 262 -1.68 7.44 -12.32
N VAL A 263 -1.74 6.64 -11.27
CA VAL A 263 -2.85 5.74 -10.95
C VAL A 263 -3.43 6.19 -9.61
N LEU A 264 -4.71 6.54 -9.64
CA LEU A 264 -5.48 6.96 -8.46
C LEU A 264 -6.27 5.76 -7.92
N GLY A 265 -6.07 5.45 -6.65
CA GLY A 265 -6.86 4.44 -5.96
C GLY A 265 -8.30 4.89 -5.74
N ARG A 266 -9.18 3.91 -5.51
CA ARG A 266 -10.60 4.17 -5.28
C ARG A 266 -10.80 4.92 -3.96
N ALA A 267 -11.49 6.04 -4.01
CA ALA A 267 -11.92 6.77 -2.81
C ALA A 267 -13.09 6.06 -2.12
N GLU A 268 -13.13 6.14 -0.80
CA GLU A 268 -14.27 5.67 0.00
C GLU A 268 -15.54 6.50 -0.31
N LYS A 269 -16.73 5.91 -0.11
CA LYS A 269 -18.01 6.60 -0.39
C LYS A 269 -18.17 7.91 0.37
N SER A 270 -17.71 7.94 1.61
CA SER A 270 -17.75 9.13 2.46
C SER A 270 -16.95 10.31 1.90
N CYS A 271 -16.00 10.05 1.00
CA CYS A 271 -15.20 11.07 0.33
C CYS A 271 -15.95 11.80 -0.79
N ASP A 272 -17.13 11.28 -1.19
CA ASP A 272 -17.99 11.87 -2.21
C ASP A 272 -17.25 12.21 -3.53
N MET A 273 -16.29 11.35 -3.91
CA MET A 273 -15.59 11.49 -5.17
C MET A 273 -16.38 10.89 -6.33
N THR A 274 -16.43 11.61 -7.43
CA THR A 274 -17.08 11.20 -8.68
C THR A 274 -16.07 11.25 -9.83
N PRO A 275 -16.31 10.54 -10.95
CA PRO A 275 -15.47 10.67 -12.14
C PRO A 275 -15.27 12.13 -12.59
N GLN A 276 -16.31 12.96 -12.51
CA GLN A 276 -16.25 14.38 -12.88
C GLN A 276 -15.36 15.19 -11.94
N LYS A 277 -15.37 14.90 -10.62
CA LYS A 277 -14.50 15.56 -9.65
C LYS A 277 -13.03 15.17 -9.85
N TRP A 278 -12.75 13.89 -10.11
CA TRP A 278 -11.41 13.42 -10.47
C TRP A 278 -10.91 14.10 -11.74
N GLU A 279 -11.73 14.12 -12.78
CA GLU A 279 -11.39 14.76 -14.05
C GLU A 279 -11.12 16.26 -13.89
N MET A 280 -11.99 16.98 -13.17
CA MET A 280 -11.84 18.41 -12.87
C MET A 280 -10.50 18.67 -12.16
N MET A 281 -10.19 17.92 -11.11
CA MET A 281 -8.97 18.10 -10.31
C MET A 281 -7.70 17.87 -11.16
N ILE A 282 -7.67 16.81 -11.97
CA ILE A 282 -6.52 16.50 -12.82
C ILE A 282 -6.36 17.50 -13.93
N LYS A 283 -7.44 17.85 -14.62
CA LYS A 283 -7.39 18.78 -15.79
C LYS A 283 -7.10 20.24 -15.41
N ASN A 284 -7.31 20.61 -14.16
CA ASN A 284 -6.93 21.94 -13.68
C ASN A 284 -5.42 22.12 -13.44
N LYS A 285 -4.62 21.05 -13.60
CA LYS A 285 -3.16 21.08 -13.39
C LYS A 285 -2.43 21.01 -14.72
N GLU A 286 -1.80 22.12 -15.11
CA GLU A 286 -1.09 22.22 -16.40
C GLU A 286 0.06 21.21 -16.49
N GLU A 287 0.71 20.90 -15.33
CA GLU A 287 1.80 19.93 -15.23
C GLU A 287 1.35 18.50 -15.57
N LEU A 288 0.05 18.20 -15.42
CA LEU A 288 -0.50 16.86 -15.67
C LEU A 288 -1.11 16.71 -17.06
N LYS A 289 -1.15 17.75 -17.86
CA LYS A 289 -1.86 17.78 -19.17
C LYS A 289 -1.45 16.67 -20.12
N ASN A 290 -0.18 16.28 -20.12
CA ASN A 290 0.38 15.27 -21.02
C ASN A 290 0.77 13.97 -20.28
N ILE A 291 0.34 13.80 -19.04
CA ILE A 291 0.62 12.62 -18.21
C ILE A 291 -0.60 11.71 -18.26
N PRO A 292 -0.46 10.42 -18.66
CA PRO A 292 -1.54 9.44 -18.57
C PRO A 292 -2.03 9.30 -17.14
N VAL A 293 -3.36 9.32 -16.94
CA VAL A 293 -3.97 9.17 -15.61
C VAL A 293 -5.12 8.16 -15.68
N ILE A 294 -5.04 7.15 -14.81
CA ILE A 294 -6.08 6.15 -14.57
C ILE A 294 -6.62 6.38 -13.16
N ALA A 295 -7.94 6.31 -12.98
CA ALA A 295 -8.59 6.47 -11.67
C ALA A 295 -9.48 5.27 -11.33
N ASP A 296 -9.93 5.21 -10.07
CA ASP A 296 -10.74 4.14 -9.46
C ASP A 296 -10.09 2.76 -9.53
N ALA A 297 -8.76 2.70 -9.42
CA ALA A 297 -8.05 1.42 -9.29
C ALA A 297 -8.29 0.79 -7.91
N ASP A 298 -8.38 -0.54 -7.86
CA ASP A 298 -8.72 -1.30 -6.66
C ASP A 298 -7.53 -1.38 -5.69
N PHE A 299 -7.12 -0.25 -5.11
CA PHE A 299 -6.17 -0.18 -3.99
C PHE A 299 -6.50 1.00 -3.08
N GLY A 300 -5.97 0.99 -1.87
CA GLY A 300 -6.21 2.00 -0.83
C GLY A 300 -7.15 1.51 0.26
N HIS A 301 -8.09 2.37 0.70
CA HIS A 301 -8.94 2.12 1.88
C HIS A 301 -10.32 1.54 1.55
N THR A 302 -10.56 1.16 0.30
CA THR A 302 -11.70 0.30 -0.07
C THR A 302 -11.26 -1.15 -0.22
N THR A 303 -12.19 -2.09 -0.23
CA THR A 303 -11.94 -3.51 -0.47
C THR A 303 -12.67 -3.99 -1.73
N PRO A 304 -12.06 -4.86 -2.53
CA PRO A 304 -10.73 -5.45 -2.37
C PRO A 304 -9.59 -4.54 -2.84
N ILE A 305 -8.35 -4.98 -2.61
CA ILE A 305 -7.15 -4.28 -3.09
C ILE A 305 -6.22 -5.26 -3.83
N PHE A 306 -5.53 -4.79 -4.86
CA PHE A 306 -4.39 -5.52 -5.40
C PHE A 306 -3.08 -5.10 -4.71
N THR A 307 -2.10 -6.00 -4.69
CA THR A 307 -0.74 -5.74 -4.19
C THR A 307 0.13 -5.20 -5.30
N PHE A 308 0.92 -4.17 -5.03
CA PHE A 308 1.86 -3.61 -6.00
C PHE A 308 3.24 -3.29 -5.37
N PRO A 309 4.33 -3.36 -6.18
CA PRO A 309 5.69 -3.20 -5.68
C PRO A 309 6.13 -1.73 -5.68
N ILE A 310 6.43 -1.15 -4.52
CA ILE A 310 7.11 0.16 -4.40
C ILE A 310 8.56 0.00 -4.83
N GLY A 311 9.01 0.79 -5.79
CA GLY A 311 10.31 0.63 -6.45
C GLY A 311 10.36 -0.46 -7.52
N GLY A 312 9.29 -1.24 -7.70
CA GLY A 312 9.09 -2.10 -8.86
C GLY A 312 8.70 -1.29 -10.10
N THR A 313 8.35 -1.95 -11.19
CA THR A 313 8.01 -1.28 -12.44
C THR A 313 6.53 -1.47 -12.77
N ALA A 314 5.87 -0.42 -13.26
CA ALA A 314 4.55 -0.51 -13.86
C ALA A 314 4.57 0.00 -15.31
N THR A 315 3.77 -0.64 -16.15
CA THR A 315 3.30 -0.08 -17.42
C THR A 315 1.83 0.20 -17.29
N ILE A 316 1.41 1.45 -17.55
CA ILE A 316 0.01 1.84 -17.58
C ILE A 316 -0.40 2.19 -19.02
N ASN A 317 -1.54 1.68 -19.44
CA ASN A 317 -2.16 1.98 -20.72
C ASN A 317 -3.50 2.65 -20.44
N ALA A 318 -3.50 3.98 -20.39
CA ALA A 318 -4.70 4.79 -20.20
C ALA A 318 -5.43 4.98 -21.54
N THR A 319 -6.26 4.02 -21.88
CA THR A 319 -7.07 3.94 -23.09
C THR A 319 -8.56 3.94 -22.71
N ASP A 320 -9.46 3.73 -23.67
CA ASP A 320 -10.90 3.57 -23.38
C ASP A 320 -11.18 2.32 -22.51
N THR A 321 -10.26 1.35 -22.52
CA THR A 321 -10.23 0.21 -21.60
C THR A 321 -8.85 0.22 -20.94
N PRO A 322 -8.68 0.91 -19.81
CA PRO A 322 -7.37 1.03 -19.20
C PRO A 322 -6.89 -0.29 -18.61
N ASN A 323 -5.57 -0.52 -18.65
CA ASN A 323 -4.95 -1.63 -17.96
C ASN A 323 -3.61 -1.23 -17.32
N ILE A 324 -3.18 -2.02 -16.35
CA ILE A 324 -1.95 -1.84 -15.59
C ILE A 324 -1.20 -3.17 -15.60
N ILE A 325 0.09 -3.16 -15.91
CA ILE A 325 0.97 -4.32 -15.84
C ILE A 325 2.05 -4.03 -14.82
N LEU A 326 2.17 -4.89 -13.80
CA LEU A 326 3.18 -4.81 -12.73
C LEU A 326 4.30 -5.81 -13.00
N GLU A 327 5.57 -5.36 -12.77
CA GLU A 327 6.79 -6.16 -12.97
C GLU A 327 7.70 -6.10 -11.72
#